data_ac11f8bc7f99a89e3e9173eb5a5343a0
#
_entry.id   ac11f8bc7f99a89e3e9173eb5a5343a0
#
_cell.length_a   1.000
_cell.length_b   1.000
_cell.length_c   1.000
_cell.angle_alpha   90.00
_cell.angle_beta   90.00
_cell.angle_gamma   90.00
#
_symmetry.space_group_name_H-M   'P 1'
#
loop_
_entity.id
_entity.type
_entity.pdbx_description
1 polymer ?
#
loop_
_entity_poly.entity_id
_entity_poly.type
_entity_poly.pdbx_seq_one_letter_code
_entity_poly.pdbx_strand_id
1 'polypeptide(L)'
;HKKYLEKMIENGNAYVSKEEAKDGSGVIKEIVRFKNPNIDVTFNDLIKGEVTMNTKDLGDFVLAKNLNEPLFHLAVVVDDFEEGVTHVIRGEDHVSNTPRQILIQRAIDAPTPIYAHLPLVLGPDKLKLSKRRGALPITEYQKQGFLPEAILNGIAFVGWNPGTEKEIFTHDELVEAFDLERVQKSPAVFNETKLEWFNKEHMNKLPYQ
;
A
#
# COMPACT_ATOMS: atom_id res chain seq x y z
N HIS A 1 -9.59 -18.60 -0.19
CA HIS A 1 -10.54 -17.59 -0.70
C HIS A 1 -11.94 -18.14 -0.85
N LYS A 2 -12.11 -19.32 -1.52
CA LYS A 2 -13.42 -19.92 -1.82
C LYS A 2 -14.29 -20.10 -0.58
N LYS A 3 -13.76 -20.68 0.51
CA LYS A 3 -14.50 -20.88 1.78
C LYS A 3 -15.07 -19.58 2.35
N TYR A 4 -14.37 -18.45 2.18
CA TYR A 4 -14.84 -17.15 2.64
C TYR A 4 -15.88 -16.53 1.72
N LEU A 5 -15.78 -16.75 0.40
CA LEU A 5 -16.84 -16.35 -0.54
C LEU A 5 -18.14 -17.09 -0.25
N GLU A 6 -18.08 -18.41 -0.04
CA GLU A 6 -19.23 -19.25 0.30
C GLU A 6 -19.87 -18.76 1.61
N LYS A 7 -19.06 -18.53 2.67
CA LYS A 7 -19.54 -17.98 3.95
C LYS A 7 -20.22 -16.62 3.77
N MET A 8 -19.64 -15.71 2.98
CA MET A 8 -20.25 -14.39 2.74
C MET A 8 -21.56 -14.47 1.98
N ILE A 9 -21.70 -15.42 1.04
CA ILE A 9 -22.96 -15.66 0.30
C ILE A 9 -24.01 -16.21 1.26
N GLU A 10 -23.67 -17.21 2.08
CA GLU A 10 -24.57 -17.80 3.07
C GLU A 10 -25.08 -16.78 4.08
N ASN A 11 -24.20 -15.87 4.53
CA ASN A 11 -24.54 -14.83 5.50
C ASN A 11 -25.21 -13.59 4.86
N GLY A 12 -25.41 -13.57 3.53
CA GLY A 12 -26.04 -12.48 2.81
C GLY A 12 -25.19 -11.22 2.65
N ASN A 13 -23.87 -11.30 2.93
CA ASN A 13 -22.91 -10.21 2.70
C ASN A 13 -22.42 -10.15 1.25
N ALA A 14 -22.62 -11.24 0.48
CA ALA A 14 -22.31 -11.32 -0.94
C ALA A 14 -23.42 -12.08 -1.69
N TYR A 15 -23.43 -11.93 -3.00
CA TYR A 15 -24.38 -12.64 -3.87
C TYR A 15 -23.78 -12.90 -5.26
N VAL A 16 -24.33 -13.91 -5.93
CA VAL A 16 -23.97 -14.20 -7.33
C VAL A 16 -24.84 -13.34 -8.25
N SER A 17 -24.17 -12.55 -9.09
CA SER A 17 -24.79 -11.73 -10.14
C SER A 17 -24.54 -12.35 -11.51
N LYS A 18 -25.57 -12.35 -12.38
CA LYS A 18 -25.44 -12.76 -13.80
C LYS A 18 -25.30 -11.51 -14.65
N GLU A 19 -24.16 -11.35 -15.27
CA GLU A 19 -23.82 -10.15 -16.04
C GLU A 19 -23.29 -10.52 -17.42
N GLU A 20 -23.64 -9.69 -18.41
CA GLU A 20 -23.06 -9.82 -19.74
C GLU A 20 -21.58 -9.45 -19.73
N ALA A 21 -20.77 -10.25 -20.40
CA ALA A 21 -19.34 -9.98 -20.52
C ALA A 21 -19.08 -8.65 -21.22
N LYS A 22 -18.19 -7.83 -20.64
CA LYS A 22 -17.87 -6.47 -21.17
C LYS A 22 -17.13 -6.47 -22.51
N ASP A 23 -16.81 -7.64 -23.04
CA ASP A 23 -16.11 -7.83 -24.32
C ASP A 23 -17.06 -7.80 -25.55
N GLY A 24 -18.36 -7.56 -25.33
CA GLY A 24 -19.38 -7.51 -26.39
C GLY A 24 -19.73 -8.90 -26.96
N SER A 25 -19.31 -9.98 -26.34
CA SER A 25 -19.57 -11.36 -26.80
C SER A 25 -21.02 -11.85 -26.57
N GLY A 26 -21.82 -11.10 -25.79
CA GLY A 26 -23.15 -11.54 -25.36
C GLY A 26 -23.14 -12.69 -24.36
N VAL A 27 -21.98 -13.13 -23.89
CA VAL A 27 -21.84 -14.24 -22.94
C VAL A 27 -22.24 -13.76 -21.55
N ILE A 28 -23.20 -14.47 -20.93
CA ILE A 28 -23.56 -14.23 -19.53
C ILE A 28 -22.54 -14.94 -18.62
N LYS A 29 -21.92 -14.19 -17.73
CA LYS A 29 -20.98 -14.67 -16.70
C LYS A 29 -21.60 -14.51 -15.33
N GLU A 30 -21.35 -15.48 -14.46
CA GLU A 30 -21.66 -15.38 -13.04
C GLU A 30 -20.46 -14.76 -12.33
N ILE A 31 -20.69 -13.66 -11.63
CA ILE A 31 -19.67 -12.98 -10.80
C ILE A 31 -20.18 -12.87 -9.37
N VAL A 32 -19.29 -12.79 -8.42
CA VAL A 32 -19.64 -12.61 -7.01
C VAL A 32 -19.45 -11.16 -6.61
N ARG A 33 -20.53 -10.53 -6.10
CA ARG A 33 -20.53 -9.15 -5.63
C ARG A 33 -20.68 -9.07 -4.12
N PHE A 34 -19.99 -8.13 -3.52
CA PHE A 34 -20.23 -7.71 -2.14
C PHE A 34 -21.50 -6.87 -2.08
N LYS A 35 -22.37 -7.16 -1.12
CA LYS A 35 -23.56 -6.35 -0.85
C LYS A 35 -23.17 -5.18 0.05
N ASN A 36 -23.05 -3.99 -0.54
CA ASN A 36 -22.60 -2.81 0.15
C ASN A 36 -23.66 -2.31 1.17
N PRO A 37 -23.33 -2.18 2.45
CA PRO A 37 -24.27 -1.67 3.46
C PRO A 37 -24.52 -0.16 3.38
N ASN A 38 -23.80 0.58 2.55
CA ASN A 38 -23.93 2.04 2.38
C ASN A 38 -23.78 2.82 3.69
N ILE A 39 -22.71 2.54 4.44
CA ILE A 39 -22.41 3.15 5.74
C ILE A 39 -21.12 3.96 5.70
N ASP A 40 -20.91 4.78 6.72
CA ASP A 40 -19.60 5.36 6.98
C ASP A 40 -18.67 4.31 7.60
N VAL A 41 -17.46 4.25 7.04
CA VAL A 41 -16.37 3.45 7.56
C VAL A 41 -15.29 4.40 8.06
N THR A 42 -15.03 4.34 9.36
CA THR A 42 -13.97 5.10 10.03
C THR A 42 -12.87 4.14 10.45
N PHE A 43 -11.62 4.54 10.24
CA PHE A 43 -10.43 3.85 10.73
C PHE A 43 -9.35 4.86 11.12
N ASN A 44 -8.49 4.47 12.06
CA ASN A 44 -7.34 5.25 12.44
C ASN A 44 -6.12 4.77 11.63
N ASP A 45 -5.52 5.72 10.92
CA ASP A 45 -4.28 5.50 10.18
C ASP A 45 -3.11 6.11 10.96
N LEU A 46 -2.02 5.36 11.14
CA LEU A 46 -0.86 5.82 11.92
C LEU A 46 -0.24 7.11 11.39
N ILE A 47 -0.34 7.34 10.08
CA ILE A 47 0.27 8.51 9.43
C ILE A 47 -0.79 9.59 9.16
N LYS A 48 -1.93 9.22 8.57
CA LYS A 48 -2.98 10.18 8.16
C LYS A 48 -3.86 10.64 9.33
N GLY A 49 -3.94 9.85 10.40
CA GLY A 49 -4.88 10.03 11.51
C GLY A 49 -6.23 9.40 11.22
N GLU A 50 -7.30 9.93 11.83
CA GLU A 50 -8.64 9.42 11.59
C GLU A 50 -9.12 9.70 10.17
N VAL A 51 -9.57 8.66 9.49
CA VAL A 51 -10.12 8.71 8.13
C VAL A 51 -11.52 8.14 8.14
N THR A 52 -12.50 8.92 7.69
CA THR A 52 -13.89 8.49 7.52
C THR A 52 -14.29 8.59 6.05
N MET A 53 -14.85 7.52 5.50
CA MET A 53 -15.32 7.47 4.12
C MET A 53 -16.71 6.84 4.07
N ASN A 54 -17.63 7.49 3.37
CA ASN A 54 -18.95 6.91 3.10
C ASN A 54 -18.85 5.89 1.97
N THR A 55 -19.39 4.70 2.19
CA THR A 55 -19.30 3.60 1.23
C THR A 55 -20.38 3.62 0.15
N LYS A 56 -21.37 4.53 0.23
CA LYS A 56 -22.47 4.64 -0.74
C LYS A 56 -22.00 4.72 -2.20
N ASP A 57 -20.95 5.51 -2.44
CA ASP A 57 -20.42 5.71 -3.81
C ASP A 57 -19.65 4.50 -4.35
N LEU A 58 -19.35 3.50 -3.50
CA LEU A 58 -18.71 2.27 -3.94
C LEU A 58 -19.67 1.34 -4.68
N GLY A 59 -20.98 1.45 -4.40
CA GLY A 59 -21.96 0.49 -4.86
C GLY A 59 -21.63 -0.94 -4.43
N ASP A 60 -22.34 -1.91 -4.97
CA ASP A 60 -21.99 -3.32 -4.83
C ASP A 60 -20.77 -3.62 -5.71
N PHE A 61 -19.64 -3.93 -5.10
CA PHE A 61 -18.39 -4.14 -5.83
C PHE A 61 -18.08 -5.63 -6.03
N VAL A 62 -17.34 -5.95 -7.09
CA VAL A 62 -17.01 -7.33 -7.45
C VAL A 62 -15.94 -7.87 -6.52
N LEU A 63 -16.20 -9.03 -5.90
CA LEU A 63 -15.26 -9.79 -5.06
C LEU A 63 -14.48 -10.82 -5.87
N ALA A 64 -15.15 -11.48 -6.83
CA ALA A 64 -14.57 -12.56 -7.60
C ALA A 64 -15.28 -12.69 -8.96
N LYS A 65 -14.55 -13.16 -9.98
CA LYS A 65 -15.13 -13.50 -11.29
C LYS A 65 -15.94 -14.81 -11.25
N ASN A 66 -15.61 -15.66 -10.31
CA ASN A 66 -16.31 -16.90 -9.94
C ASN A 66 -15.77 -17.37 -8.58
N LEU A 67 -16.31 -18.46 -8.02
CA LEU A 67 -15.89 -18.95 -6.70
C LEU A 67 -14.40 -19.34 -6.58
N ASN A 68 -13.72 -19.56 -7.69
CA ASN A 68 -12.31 -19.97 -7.71
C ASN A 68 -11.36 -18.86 -8.18
N GLU A 69 -11.91 -17.69 -8.59
CA GLU A 69 -11.11 -16.58 -9.15
C GLU A 69 -11.40 -15.27 -8.40
N PRO A 70 -10.83 -15.11 -7.19
CA PRO A 70 -10.98 -13.90 -6.39
C PRO A 70 -10.32 -12.70 -7.06
N LEU A 71 -10.85 -11.52 -6.83
CA LEU A 71 -10.21 -10.26 -7.20
C LEU A 71 -9.39 -9.70 -6.05
N PHE A 72 -8.54 -8.71 -6.36
CA PHE A 72 -7.55 -8.13 -5.47
C PHE A 72 -8.06 -7.83 -4.06
N HIS A 73 -9.21 -7.16 -3.93
CA HIS A 73 -9.70 -6.74 -2.60
C HIS A 73 -10.03 -7.92 -1.69
N LEU A 74 -10.62 -8.98 -2.23
CA LEU A 74 -10.89 -10.19 -1.46
C LEU A 74 -9.61 -10.96 -1.19
N ALA A 75 -8.77 -11.13 -2.22
CA ALA A 75 -7.55 -11.91 -2.10
C ALA A 75 -6.65 -11.35 -1.00
N VAL A 76 -6.33 -10.06 -1.07
CA VAL A 76 -5.42 -9.42 -0.09
C VAL A 76 -5.97 -9.48 1.34
N VAL A 77 -7.28 -9.30 1.53
CA VAL A 77 -7.88 -9.37 2.89
C VAL A 77 -7.81 -10.78 3.47
N VAL A 78 -8.08 -11.79 2.64
CA VAL A 78 -8.04 -13.19 3.09
C VAL A 78 -6.61 -13.63 3.35
N ASP A 79 -5.67 -13.26 2.48
CA ASP A 79 -4.26 -13.62 2.63
C ASP A 79 -3.67 -12.96 3.88
N ASP A 80 -3.88 -11.65 4.08
CA ASP A 80 -3.46 -10.93 5.28
C ASP A 80 -4.04 -11.56 6.56
N PHE A 81 -5.30 -11.98 6.54
CA PHE A 81 -5.96 -12.62 7.67
C PHE A 81 -5.37 -14.01 7.97
N GLU A 82 -5.20 -14.86 6.96
CA GLU A 82 -4.67 -16.22 7.11
C GLU A 82 -3.20 -16.20 7.54
N GLU A 83 -2.43 -15.20 7.11
CA GLU A 83 -1.02 -15.02 7.47
C GLU A 83 -0.84 -14.26 8.80
N GLY A 84 -1.92 -13.77 9.42
CA GLY A 84 -1.88 -13.08 10.70
C GLY A 84 -1.23 -11.69 10.61
N VAL A 85 -1.39 -10.99 9.49
CA VAL A 85 -0.87 -9.62 9.28
C VAL A 85 -1.52 -8.67 10.29
N THR A 86 -0.71 -8.01 11.10
CA THR A 86 -1.15 -7.07 12.13
C THR A 86 -1.12 -5.61 11.66
N HIS A 87 -0.24 -5.28 10.71
CA HIS A 87 -0.05 -3.93 10.19
C HIS A 87 -0.01 -3.94 8.67
N VAL A 88 -0.80 -3.07 8.04
CA VAL A 88 -0.80 -2.84 6.58
C VAL A 88 -0.16 -1.49 6.31
N ILE A 89 1.12 -1.52 5.92
CA ILE A 89 1.92 -0.33 5.60
C ILE A 89 2.05 -0.26 4.08
N ARG A 90 1.50 0.79 3.44
CA ARG A 90 1.44 0.89 1.98
C ARG A 90 1.32 2.33 1.48
N GLY A 91 1.36 2.55 0.18
CA GLY A 91 1.17 3.88 -0.40
C GLY A 91 -0.24 4.45 -0.20
N GLU A 92 -0.35 5.76 -0.07
CA GLU A 92 -1.64 6.47 0.15
C GLU A 92 -2.61 6.38 -1.04
N ASP A 93 -2.16 5.94 -2.21
CA ASP A 93 -3.03 5.61 -3.34
C ASP A 93 -4.00 4.45 -3.04
N HIS A 94 -3.76 3.73 -1.96
CA HIS A 94 -4.65 2.67 -1.44
C HIS A 94 -5.61 3.13 -0.33
N VAL A 95 -5.57 4.37 0.13
CA VAL A 95 -6.51 4.88 1.16
C VAL A 95 -7.96 4.65 0.76
N SER A 96 -8.32 4.93 -0.49
CA SER A 96 -9.67 4.73 -1.01
C SER A 96 -10.10 3.25 -1.12
N ASN A 97 -9.14 2.31 -1.07
CA ASN A 97 -9.42 0.87 -1.06
C ASN A 97 -9.74 0.35 0.35
N THR A 98 -9.23 1.03 1.38
CA THR A 98 -9.33 0.60 2.78
C THR A 98 -10.77 0.36 3.25
N PRO A 99 -11.77 1.22 2.96
CA PRO A 99 -13.15 0.96 3.36
C PRO A 99 -13.72 -0.35 2.79
N ARG A 100 -13.41 -0.67 1.51
CA ARG A 100 -13.83 -1.95 0.91
C ARG A 100 -13.23 -3.14 1.64
N GLN A 101 -11.95 -3.05 1.99
CA GLN A 101 -11.23 -4.10 2.70
C GLN A 101 -11.75 -4.27 4.12
N ILE A 102 -12.04 -3.18 4.83
CA ILE A 102 -12.67 -3.24 6.17
C ILE A 102 -14.06 -3.89 6.11
N LEU A 103 -14.86 -3.58 5.09
CA LEU A 103 -16.15 -4.25 4.91
C LEU A 103 -16.00 -5.76 4.67
N ILE A 104 -15.01 -6.18 3.89
CA ILE A 104 -14.71 -7.60 3.67
C ILE A 104 -14.24 -8.25 4.97
N GLN A 105 -13.32 -7.62 5.71
CA GLN A 105 -12.83 -8.10 7.03
C GLN A 105 -13.99 -8.36 7.97
N ARG A 106 -14.91 -7.40 8.11
CA ARG A 106 -16.12 -7.55 8.95
C ARG A 106 -17.01 -8.71 8.49
N ALA A 107 -17.15 -8.91 7.17
CA ALA A 107 -18.00 -9.96 6.60
C ALA A 107 -17.42 -11.37 6.79
N ILE A 108 -16.13 -11.52 6.97
CA ILE A 108 -15.46 -12.81 7.24
C ILE A 108 -15.10 -13.01 8.71
N ASP A 109 -15.47 -12.06 9.59
CA ASP A 109 -15.13 -12.02 11.02
C ASP A 109 -13.60 -11.92 11.27
N ALA A 110 -12.85 -11.29 10.37
CA ALA A 110 -11.44 -11.02 10.53
C ALA A 110 -11.21 -9.74 11.34
N PRO A 111 -10.16 -9.68 12.19
CA PRO A 111 -9.77 -8.45 12.85
C PRO A 111 -9.30 -7.42 11.83
N THR A 112 -9.58 -6.14 12.08
CA THR A 112 -9.04 -5.05 11.26
C THR A 112 -7.58 -4.80 11.63
N PRO A 113 -6.61 -4.89 10.70
CA PRO A 113 -5.22 -4.57 10.97
C PRO A 113 -5.05 -3.06 11.23
N ILE A 114 -3.90 -2.71 11.78
CA ILE A 114 -3.49 -1.30 11.88
C ILE A 114 -3.04 -0.83 10.50
N TYR A 115 -3.57 0.29 10.03
CA TYR A 115 -3.21 0.88 8.74
C TYR A 115 -2.19 2.00 8.88
N ALA A 116 -1.24 2.08 7.95
CA ALA A 116 -0.32 3.19 7.79
C ALA A 116 -0.14 3.49 6.28
N HIS A 117 -0.67 4.62 5.83
CA HIS A 117 -0.58 5.01 4.43
C HIS A 117 0.53 6.05 4.22
N LEU A 118 1.64 5.57 3.65
CA LEU A 118 2.80 6.38 3.30
C LEU A 118 2.46 7.40 2.21
N PRO A 119 2.99 8.64 2.28
CA PRO A 119 2.75 9.64 1.27
C PRO A 119 3.30 9.22 -0.10
N LEU A 120 2.72 9.80 -1.17
CA LEU A 120 3.25 9.59 -2.51
C LEU A 120 4.67 10.14 -2.63
N VAL A 121 5.50 9.41 -3.34
CA VAL A 121 6.81 9.90 -3.79
C VAL A 121 6.62 10.58 -5.14
N LEU A 122 7.02 11.86 -5.20
CA LEU A 122 6.92 12.70 -6.38
C LEU A 122 8.29 12.86 -7.05
N GLY A 123 8.28 13.03 -8.36
CA GLY A 123 9.45 13.51 -9.10
C GLY A 123 9.67 15.01 -8.94
N PRO A 124 10.76 15.56 -9.54
CA PRO A 124 11.03 17.00 -9.54
C PRO A 124 9.91 17.84 -10.16
N ASP A 125 9.11 17.24 -11.07
CA ASP A 125 7.93 17.83 -11.72
C ASP A 125 6.69 17.86 -10.79
N LYS A 126 6.83 17.43 -9.53
CA LYS A 126 5.76 17.28 -8.53
C LYS A 126 4.64 16.31 -8.93
N LEU A 127 4.88 15.45 -9.88
CA LEU A 127 3.97 14.37 -10.27
C LEU A 127 4.44 13.04 -9.68
N LYS A 128 3.50 12.08 -9.51
CA LYS A 128 3.81 10.76 -8.93
C LYS A 128 4.98 10.12 -9.68
N LEU A 129 6.05 9.80 -8.94
CA LEU A 129 7.21 9.10 -9.46
C LEU A 129 6.79 7.71 -9.98
N SER A 130 7.20 7.38 -11.20
CA SER A 130 6.87 6.10 -11.82
C SER A 130 7.95 5.71 -12.84
N LYS A 131 8.01 4.42 -13.23
CA LYS A 131 8.94 3.94 -14.25
C LYS A 131 8.89 4.75 -15.55
N ARG A 132 7.71 5.28 -15.94
CA ARG A 132 7.54 6.13 -17.13
C ARG A 132 8.02 7.57 -16.92
N ARG A 133 8.31 7.96 -15.68
CA ARG A 133 8.68 9.32 -15.26
C ARG A 133 9.99 9.34 -14.48
N GLY A 134 10.97 8.56 -14.93
CA GLY A 134 12.34 8.62 -14.43
C GLY A 134 12.63 7.82 -13.16
N ALA A 135 11.67 7.06 -12.62
CA ALA A 135 11.99 6.13 -11.54
C ALA A 135 12.88 5.01 -12.09
N LEU A 136 14.11 4.95 -11.62
CA LEU A 136 15.04 3.88 -11.94
C LEU A 136 14.82 2.67 -11.02
N PRO A 137 14.95 1.44 -11.52
CA PRO A 137 15.04 0.26 -10.67
C PRO A 137 16.33 0.32 -9.84
N ILE A 138 16.32 -0.29 -8.65
CA ILE A 138 17.49 -0.32 -7.74
C ILE A 138 18.74 -0.87 -8.45
N THR A 139 18.57 -1.82 -9.36
CA THR A 139 19.66 -2.41 -10.16
C THR A 139 20.40 -1.40 -11.04
N GLU A 140 19.73 -0.32 -11.46
CA GLU A 140 20.39 0.74 -12.24
C GLU A 140 21.25 1.63 -11.34
N TYR A 141 20.80 1.95 -10.12
CA TYR A 141 21.63 2.64 -9.13
C TYR A 141 22.87 1.82 -8.76
N GLN A 142 22.72 0.51 -8.60
CA GLN A 142 23.86 -0.40 -8.38
C GLN A 142 24.88 -0.31 -9.50
N LYS A 143 24.46 -0.33 -10.78
CA LYS A 143 25.35 -0.17 -11.93
C LYS A 143 26.07 1.17 -11.99
N GLN A 144 25.44 2.21 -11.43
CA GLN A 144 26.03 3.55 -11.32
C GLN A 144 26.98 3.69 -10.12
N GLY A 145 27.19 2.61 -9.34
CA GLY A 145 28.12 2.61 -8.21
C GLY A 145 27.52 3.12 -6.90
N PHE A 146 26.20 3.15 -6.79
CA PHE A 146 25.56 3.46 -5.49
C PHE A 146 25.69 2.29 -4.53
N LEU A 147 26.07 2.59 -3.29
CA LEU A 147 26.13 1.64 -2.20
C LEU A 147 24.73 1.32 -1.68
N PRO A 148 24.43 0.05 -1.32
CA PRO A 148 23.13 -0.33 -0.75
C PRO A 148 22.75 0.50 0.48
N GLU A 149 23.73 0.78 1.36
CA GLU A 149 23.54 1.58 2.57
C GLU A 149 23.14 3.02 2.25
N ALA A 150 23.71 3.59 1.20
CA ALA A 150 23.39 4.93 0.74
C ALA A 150 21.99 5.02 0.16
N ILE A 151 21.60 4.01 -0.63
CA ILE A 151 20.24 3.91 -1.19
C ILE A 151 19.22 3.78 -0.06
N LEU A 152 19.46 2.88 0.91
CA LEU A 152 18.58 2.67 2.04
C LEU A 152 18.42 3.94 2.88
N ASN A 153 19.55 4.61 3.20
CA ASN A 153 19.54 5.87 3.94
C ASN A 153 18.79 6.96 3.16
N GLY A 154 19.03 7.09 1.85
CA GLY A 154 18.34 8.05 0.99
C GLY A 154 16.84 7.80 0.90
N ILE A 155 16.41 6.56 0.74
CA ILE A 155 14.99 6.18 0.70
C ILE A 155 14.30 6.47 2.04
N ALA A 156 14.94 6.17 3.18
CA ALA A 156 14.39 6.47 4.49
C ALA A 156 14.06 7.96 4.64
N PHE A 157 14.90 8.85 4.11
CA PHE A 157 14.66 10.29 4.15
C PHE A 157 13.63 10.81 3.14
N VAL A 158 13.06 9.93 2.32
CA VAL A 158 11.93 10.31 1.47
C VAL A 158 10.63 10.29 2.28
N GLY A 159 10.35 11.40 2.95
CA GLY A 159 9.13 11.56 3.74
C GLY A 159 9.25 11.16 5.22
N TRP A 160 10.44 10.85 5.70
CA TRP A 160 10.72 10.64 7.12
C TRP A 160 11.84 11.56 7.60
N ASN A 161 11.80 11.90 8.90
CA ASN A 161 12.82 12.72 9.56
C ASN A 161 13.11 12.17 10.96
N PRO A 162 14.39 11.93 11.32
CA PRO A 162 14.77 11.40 12.64
C PRO A 162 14.51 12.40 13.79
N GLY A 163 14.19 13.65 13.51
CA GLY A 163 14.04 14.72 14.52
C GLY A 163 15.37 15.23 15.07
N THR A 164 16.46 14.92 14.41
CA THR A 164 17.83 15.38 14.75
C THR A 164 18.51 15.93 13.49
N GLU A 165 19.69 16.52 13.65
CA GLU A 165 20.52 16.99 12.52
C GLU A 165 21.32 15.87 11.85
N LYS A 166 21.31 14.66 12.42
CA LYS A 166 21.99 13.50 11.84
C LYS A 166 21.27 13.04 10.58
N GLU A 167 21.99 12.96 9.48
CA GLU A 167 21.45 12.51 8.19
C GLU A 167 22.07 11.17 7.72
N ILE A 168 23.31 10.86 8.13
CA ILE A 168 24.01 9.64 7.72
C ILE A 168 23.86 8.56 8.77
N PHE A 169 23.15 7.51 8.40
CA PHE A 169 22.81 6.38 9.25
C PHE A 169 23.33 5.07 8.64
N THR A 170 23.88 4.20 9.45
CA THR A 170 24.04 2.78 9.11
C THR A 170 22.67 2.10 9.07
N HIS A 171 22.61 0.86 8.56
CA HIS A 171 21.39 0.06 8.59
C HIS A 171 20.83 -0.10 10.02
N ASP A 172 21.69 -0.48 10.96
CA ASP A 172 21.28 -0.73 12.35
C ASP A 172 20.79 0.55 13.05
N GLU A 173 21.48 1.67 12.80
CA GLU A 173 21.05 2.99 13.29
C GLU A 173 19.70 3.42 12.69
N LEU A 174 19.42 3.09 11.41
CA LEU A 174 18.11 3.35 10.79
C LEU A 174 17.01 2.49 11.44
N VAL A 175 17.29 1.21 11.69
CA VAL A 175 16.35 0.30 12.37
C VAL A 175 16.01 0.81 13.77
N GLU A 176 16.99 1.35 14.51
CA GLU A 176 16.79 1.90 15.84
C GLU A 176 16.04 3.23 15.83
N ALA A 177 16.32 4.09 14.85
CA ALA A 177 15.79 5.45 14.79
C ALA A 177 14.44 5.57 14.10
N PHE A 178 14.10 4.62 13.20
CA PHE A 178 12.92 4.71 12.35
C PHE A 178 11.64 4.55 13.16
N ASP A 179 10.73 5.51 13.00
CA ASP A 179 9.42 5.54 13.61
C ASP A 179 8.38 6.02 12.59
N LEU A 180 7.28 5.27 12.47
CA LEU A 180 6.16 5.60 11.58
C LEU A 180 5.46 6.92 11.97
N GLU A 181 5.48 7.29 13.26
CA GLU A 181 4.88 8.54 13.73
C GLU A 181 5.60 9.79 13.18
N ARG A 182 6.86 9.63 12.78
CA ARG A 182 7.69 10.69 12.18
C ARG A 182 7.62 10.75 10.66
N VAL A 183 6.83 9.89 10.04
CA VAL A 183 6.56 9.95 8.60
C VAL A 183 5.63 11.13 8.33
N GLN A 184 6.02 12.00 7.40
CA GLN A 184 5.21 13.16 7.04
C GLN A 184 3.90 12.76 6.35
N LYS A 185 2.85 13.57 6.53
CA LYS A 185 1.54 13.34 5.91
C LYS A 185 1.46 13.76 4.44
N SER A 186 2.29 14.72 4.05
CA SER A 186 2.32 15.30 2.70
C SER A 186 3.25 14.50 1.78
N PRO A 187 3.01 14.52 0.46
CA PRO A 187 3.90 13.91 -0.51
C PRO A 187 5.35 14.41 -0.39
N ALA A 188 6.30 13.50 -0.63
CA ALA A 188 7.73 13.77 -0.60
C ALA A 188 8.30 13.83 -2.02
N VAL A 189 9.16 14.81 -2.31
CA VAL A 189 9.85 14.89 -3.60
C VAL A 189 11.15 14.08 -3.50
N PHE A 190 11.31 13.11 -4.40
CA PHE A 190 12.57 12.38 -4.54
C PHE A 190 13.64 13.30 -5.13
N ASN A 191 14.75 13.44 -4.42
CA ASN A 191 15.87 14.29 -4.81
C ASN A 191 17.11 13.43 -5.12
N GLU A 192 17.41 13.28 -6.40
CA GLU A 192 18.53 12.48 -6.88
C GLU A 192 19.88 13.05 -6.44
N THR A 193 20.05 14.37 -6.46
CA THR A 193 21.27 15.03 -5.97
C THR A 193 21.52 14.75 -4.49
N LYS A 194 20.44 14.68 -3.67
CA LYS A 194 20.58 14.29 -2.27
C LYS A 194 20.97 12.82 -2.13
N LEU A 195 20.47 11.94 -3.00
CA LEU A 195 20.87 10.53 -3.00
C LEU A 195 22.36 10.37 -3.40
N GLU A 196 22.85 11.15 -4.37
CA GLU A 196 24.27 11.20 -4.73
C GLU A 196 25.14 11.66 -3.55
N TRP A 197 24.67 12.67 -2.82
CA TRP A 197 25.35 13.14 -1.61
C TRP A 197 25.40 12.04 -0.54
N PHE A 198 24.30 11.33 -0.27
CA PHE A 198 24.30 10.16 0.62
C PHE A 198 25.35 9.14 0.19
N ASN A 199 25.40 8.83 -1.12
CA ASN A 199 26.36 7.87 -1.64
C ASN A 199 27.80 8.29 -1.40
N LYS A 200 28.13 9.57 -1.66
CA LYS A 200 29.44 10.13 -1.37
C LYS A 200 29.83 10.01 0.10
N GLU A 201 28.91 10.38 1.00
CA GLU A 201 29.15 10.32 2.45
C GLU A 201 29.36 8.88 2.96
N HIS A 202 28.62 7.92 2.44
CA HIS A 202 28.82 6.50 2.75
C HIS A 202 30.15 5.98 2.19
N MET A 203 30.51 6.33 0.94
CA MET A 203 31.78 5.96 0.34
C MET A 203 32.97 6.50 1.16
N ASN A 204 32.90 7.73 1.65
CA ASN A 204 33.94 8.35 2.48
C ASN A 204 34.18 7.61 3.80
N LYS A 205 33.21 6.81 4.27
CA LYS A 205 33.35 5.98 5.49
C LYS A 205 33.96 4.61 5.23
N LEU A 206 34.13 4.21 3.97
CA LEU A 206 34.78 2.92 3.64
C LEU A 206 36.27 3.01 3.95
N PRO A 207 36.89 1.91 4.48
CA PRO A 207 38.32 1.86 4.68
C PRO A 207 39.04 1.96 3.31
N TYR A 208 40.07 2.78 3.24
CA TYR A 208 40.96 2.80 2.08
C TYR A 208 41.60 1.41 1.91
N GLN A 209 41.41 0.79 0.76
CA GLN A 209 42.14 -0.43 0.37
C GLN A 209 43.42 -0.06 -0.37
#